data_e5045718023a176a3ccb3bebc1fa96f6
#
_entry.id   e5045718023a176a3ccb3bebc1fa96f6
#
_cell.length_a   1.000
_cell.length_b   1.000
_cell.length_c   1.000
_cell.angle_alpha   90.00
_cell.angle_beta   90.00
_cell.angle_gamma   90.00
#
_symmetry.space_group_name_H-M   'P 1'
#
loop_
_entity.id
_entity.type
_entity.pdbx_description
1 polymer ?
#
loop_
_entity_poly.entity_id
_entity_poly.type
_entity_poly.pdbx_seq_one_letter_code
_entity_poly.pdbx_strand_id
1 'polypeptide(L)'
;MIRLTAERTPAGTSYLATGQGHPVVLIHGVGLNKEMWGGQIVGLAPHFQVIAYDMLGHGASPRPETGTGLQGYAEQLRELLEHLKLERATVIGFSMGGLVARAFALHYPQHLEGLVILNSVFNRSAEQRAGVIERTRQAAEHGPDANAEAALSRWFSREYQAANPAQIAAIRQTLASNDPQGYLTTYELFATQDMYRVDDLGSISVPTLVATGELDPGSTPEMARQLAERIPGAQVAVLDEQRHMMPVESPRLVNQVLLDFLQHAQTLQNQAKGIVA
;
A
#
# COMPACT_ATOMS: atom_id res chain seq x y z
N MET A 1 -8.01 17.90 -16.85
CA MET A 1 -7.02 16.88 -16.43
C MET A 1 -5.99 17.59 -15.55
N ILE A 2 -5.96 17.33 -14.24
CA ILE A 2 -4.97 17.93 -13.33
C ILE A 2 -3.63 17.28 -13.66
N ARG A 3 -2.69 18.05 -14.18
CA ARG A 3 -1.32 17.58 -14.40
C ARG A 3 -0.62 17.63 -13.03
N LEU A 4 -0.49 16.48 -12.38
CA LEU A 4 0.30 16.36 -11.16
C LEU A 4 1.79 16.31 -11.57
N THR A 5 2.58 17.20 -10.97
CA THR A 5 4.04 17.17 -11.12
C THR A 5 4.62 16.43 -9.94
N ALA A 6 5.46 15.44 -10.19
CA ALA A 6 6.17 14.74 -9.13
C ALA A 6 7.21 15.67 -8.49
N GLU A 7 7.24 15.68 -7.17
CA GLU A 7 8.19 16.41 -6.34
C GLU A 7 9.16 15.45 -5.65
N ARG A 8 10.18 15.99 -4.99
CA ARG A 8 11.16 15.20 -4.23
C ARG A 8 11.46 15.83 -2.88
N THR A 9 11.61 14.99 -1.87
CA THR A 9 12.19 15.42 -0.59
C THR A 9 13.72 15.65 -0.73
N PRO A 10 14.38 16.33 0.20
CA PRO A 10 15.85 16.40 0.24
C PRO A 10 16.55 15.04 0.27
N ALA A 11 15.94 14.03 0.90
CA ALA A 11 16.42 12.64 0.91
C ALA A 11 16.15 11.88 -0.40
N GLY A 12 15.48 12.52 -1.39
CA GLY A 12 15.21 11.96 -2.71
C GLY A 12 13.91 11.20 -2.86
N THR A 13 13.10 11.06 -1.83
CA THR A 13 11.77 10.41 -1.95
C THR A 13 10.90 11.17 -2.95
N SER A 14 10.46 10.47 -4.00
CA SER A 14 9.60 11.02 -5.04
C SER A 14 8.13 10.86 -4.65
N TYR A 15 7.35 11.94 -4.74
CA TYR A 15 5.94 11.92 -4.37
C TYR A 15 5.08 12.80 -5.28
N LEU A 16 3.78 12.57 -5.22
CA LEU A 16 2.71 13.42 -5.76
C LEU A 16 1.89 13.91 -4.57
N ALA A 17 1.52 15.18 -4.56
CA ALA A 17 0.61 15.74 -3.57
C ALA A 17 -0.47 16.59 -4.25
N THR A 18 -1.73 16.44 -3.83
CA THR A 18 -2.86 17.20 -4.37
C THR A 18 -4.03 17.21 -3.40
N GLY A 19 -5.00 18.11 -3.64
CA GLY A 19 -6.13 18.29 -2.74
C GLY A 19 -5.78 19.11 -1.51
N GLN A 20 -6.72 19.21 -0.59
CA GLN A 20 -6.57 19.96 0.66
C GLN A 20 -7.34 19.26 1.78
N GLY A 21 -7.08 19.64 3.03
CA GLY A 21 -7.75 19.07 4.19
C GLY A 21 -6.94 17.99 4.89
N HIS A 22 -7.59 16.97 5.42
CA HIS A 22 -6.94 15.90 6.17
C HIS A 22 -5.96 15.10 5.28
N PRO A 23 -4.70 14.92 5.73
CA PRO A 23 -3.71 14.19 4.94
C PRO A 23 -3.99 12.69 4.85
N VAL A 24 -3.93 12.17 3.62
CA VAL A 24 -4.05 10.73 3.31
C VAL A 24 -2.83 10.32 2.49
N VAL A 25 -2.03 9.40 3.01
CA VAL A 25 -0.82 8.91 2.34
C VAL A 25 -1.04 7.53 1.76
N LEU A 26 -0.68 7.35 0.49
CA LEU A 26 -0.85 6.13 -0.29
C LEU A 26 0.49 5.45 -0.54
N ILE A 27 0.63 4.18 -0.10
CA ILE A 27 1.83 3.35 -0.24
C ILE A 27 1.56 2.21 -1.21
N HIS A 28 2.27 2.15 -2.32
CA HIS A 28 2.09 1.15 -3.38
C HIS A 28 2.61 -0.24 -3.01
N GLY A 29 2.39 -1.24 -3.86
CA GLY A 29 2.90 -2.61 -3.73
C GLY A 29 4.30 -2.80 -4.33
N VAL A 30 4.91 -3.96 -4.05
CA VAL A 30 6.21 -4.34 -4.60
C VAL A 30 6.21 -4.31 -6.14
N GLY A 31 7.25 -3.73 -6.72
CA GLY A 31 7.42 -3.61 -8.17
C GLY A 31 6.57 -2.53 -8.84
N LEU A 32 5.68 -1.90 -8.11
CA LEU A 32 4.82 -0.80 -8.58
C LEU A 32 5.44 0.56 -8.21
N ASN A 33 4.73 1.64 -8.48
CA ASN A 33 5.11 2.99 -8.14
C ASN A 33 3.86 3.82 -7.80
N LYS A 34 4.03 5.08 -7.42
CA LYS A 34 2.96 6.00 -7.01
C LYS A 34 1.87 6.22 -8.06
N GLU A 35 2.18 6.04 -9.36
CA GLU A 35 1.22 6.23 -10.45
C GLU A 35 0.09 5.22 -10.44
N MET A 36 0.24 4.05 -9.76
CA MET A 36 -0.86 3.09 -9.60
C MET A 36 -2.09 3.69 -8.93
N TRP A 37 -1.88 4.73 -8.14
CA TRP A 37 -2.92 5.40 -7.35
C TRP A 37 -3.74 6.44 -8.12
N GLY A 38 -3.56 6.53 -9.45
CA GLY A 38 -4.26 7.53 -10.28
C GLY A 38 -5.77 7.58 -10.06
N GLY A 39 -6.44 6.43 -9.94
CA GLY A 39 -7.87 6.33 -9.65
C GLY A 39 -8.25 6.84 -8.25
N GLN A 40 -7.43 6.54 -7.24
CA GLN A 40 -7.64 6.99 -5.86
C GLN A 40 -7.34 8.48 -5.71
N ILE A 41 -6.29 8.97 -6.35
CA ILE A 41 -5.98 10.41 -6.36
C ILE A 41 -7.17 11.20 -6.90
N VAL A 42 -7.73 10.80 -8.04
CA VAL A 42 -8.90 11.49 -8.63
C VAL A 42 -10.12 11.44 -7.71
N GLY A 43 -10.37 10.30 -7.05
CA GLY A 43 -11.55 10.12 -6.21
C GLY A 43 -11.45 10.75 -4.82
N LEU A 44 -10.26 10.82 -4.24
CA LEU A 44 -10.05 11.30 -2.87
C LEU A 44 -9.65 12.77 -2.79
N ALA A 45 -8.93 13.32 -3.78
CA ALA A 45 -8.43 14.70 -3.75
C ALA A 45 -9.52 15.79 -3.65
N PRO A 46 -10.78 15.59 -4.06
CA PRO A 46 -11.86 16.54 -3.78
C PRO A 46 -12.16 16.71 -2.28
N HIS A 47 -11.78 15.76 -1.44
CA HIS A 47 -12.14 15.70 -0.03
C HIS A 47 -10.95 15.73 0.94
N PHE A 48 -9.75 15.33 0.45
CA PHE A 48 -8.55 15.11 1.26
C PHE A 48 -7.30 15.69 0.59
N GLN A 49 -6.28 15.98 1.40
CA GLN A 49 -4.93 16.15 0.88
C GLN A 49 -4.33 14.76 0.64
N VAL A 50 -4.21 14.37 -0.63
CA VAL A 50 -3.74 13.04 -1.04
C VAL A 50 -2.27 13.09 -1.41
N ILE A 51 -1.46 12.24 -0.78
CA ILE A 51 -0.04 12.10 -1.03
C ILE A 51 0.24 10.66 -1.46
N ALA A 52 0.80 10.46 -2.65
CA ALA A 52 1.27 9.15 -3.10
C ALA A 52 2.78 9.24 -3.33
N TYR A 53 3.56 8.29 -2.83
CA TYR A 53 5.01 8.32 -2.98
C TYR A 53 5.57 6.99 -3.47
N ASP A 54 6.78 7.03 -4.04
CA ASP A 54 7.54 5.84 -4.39
C ASP A 54 8.30 5.35 -3.16
N MET A 55 8.10 4.08 -2.78
CA MET A 55 8.92 3.44 -1.75
C MET A 55 10.39 3.40 -2.16
N LEU A 56 11.30 3.28 -1.20
CA LEU A 56 12.72 3.02 -1.46
C LEU A 56 12.87 1.87 -2.47
N GLY A 57 13.76 2.05 -3.45
CA GLY A 57 14.04 1.09 -4.51
C GLY A 57 13.00 0.99 -5.62
N HIS A 58 11.98 1.88 -5.62
CA HIS A 58 10.91 1.90 -6.62
C HIS A 58 10.76 3.27 -7.27
N GLY A 59 10.23 3.26 -8.48
CA GLY A 59 9.92 4.46 -9.23
C GLY A 59 11.12 5.41 -9.33
N ALA A 60 10.94 6.63 -8.82
CA ALA A 60 11.99 7.65 -8.84
C ALA A 60 12.61 7.92 -7.45
N SER A 61 12.29 7.11 -6.43
CA SER A 61 12.92 7.18 -5.09
C SER A 61 14.27 6.48 -5.05
N PRO A 62 15.14 6.82 -4.08
CA PRO A 62 16.46 6.24 -3.97
C PRO A 62 16.40 4.75 -3.61
N ARG A 63 17.51 4.07 -3.89
CA ARG A 63 17.69 2.67 -3.46
C ARG A 63 17.78 2.59 -1.93
N PRO A 64 17.20 1.54 -1.29
CA PRO A 64 17.41 1.32 0.13
C PRO A 64 18.88 0.98 0.41
N GLU A 65 19.35 1.33 1.58
CA GLU A 65 20.66 0.88 2.07
C GLU A 65 20.65 -0.64 2.30
N THR A 66 21.84 -1.24 2.26
CA THR A 66 21.97 -2.68 2.55
C THR A 66 21.47 -3.00 3.96
N GLY A 67 20.60 -4.00 4.07
CA GLY A 67 20.02 -4.40 5.36
C GLY A 67 18.80 -3.57 5.80
N THR A 68 18.31 -2.67 4.95
CA THR A 68 17.07 -1.93 5.25
C THR A 68 15.91 -2.90 5.45
N GLY A 69 15.34 -2.90 6.67
CA GLY A 69 14.13 -3.64 7.02
C GLY A 69 12.87 -2.79 6.88
N LEU A 70 11.70 -3.33 7.28
CA LEU A 70 10.42 -2.60 7.24
C LEU A 70 10.46 -1.29 8.03
N GLN A 71 11.26 -1.21 9.10
CA GLN A 71 11.44 0.03 9.85
C GLN A 71 12.03 1.14 8.97
N GLY A 72 12.99 0.85 8.07
CA GLY A 72 13.56 1.87 7.18
C GLY A 72 12.54 2.41 6.17
N TYR A 73 11.62 1.58 5.69
CA TYR A 73 10.50 2.05 4.87
C TYR A 73 9.48 2.88 5.66
N ALA A 74 9.25 2.53 6.92
CA ALA A 74 8.44 3.35 7.83
C ALA A 74 9.11 4.69 8.14
N GLU A 75 10.44 4.72 8.28
CA GLU A 75 11.23 5.93 8.44
C GLU A 75 11.13 6.84 7.22
N GLN A 76 11.21 6.28 6.00
CA GLN A 76 10.98 7.05 4.76
C GLN A 76 9.65 7.80 4.79
N LEU A 77 8.58 7.15 5.27
CA LEU A 77 7.28 7.81 5.41
C LEU A 77 7.30 8.90 6.47
N ARG A 78 7.95 8.68 7.61
CA ARG A 78 8.10 9.70 8.65
C ARG A 78 8.81 10.95 8.11
N GLU A 79 9.92 10.76 7.39
CA GLU A 79 10.67 11.86 6.76
C GLU A 79 9.84 12.61 5.71
N LEU A 80 9.01 11.89 4.94
CA LEU A 80 8.08 12.51 3.99
C LEU A 80 7.05 13.40 4.72
N LEU A 81 6.45 12.92 5.81
CA LEU A 81 5.51 13.73 6.61
C LEU A 81 6.19 14.96 7.18
N GLU A 82 7.41 14.82 7.73
CA GLU A 82 8.19 15.93 8.26
C GLU A 82 8.52 16.98 7.17
N HIS A 83 8.95 16.53 5.98
CA HIS A 83 9.21 17.41 4.84
C HIS A 83 7.96 18.21 4.45
N LEU A 84 6.80 17.57 4.45
CA LEU A 84 5.52 18.18 4.12
C LEU A 84 4.93 18.99 5.30
N LYS A 85 5.59 19.00 6.45
CA LYS A 85 5.13 19.64 7.71
C LYS A 85 3.77 19.10 8.18
N LEU A 86 3.57 17.82 7.99
CA LEU A 86 2.37 17.10 8.42
C LEU A 86 2.65 16.37 9.73
N GLU A 87 1.95 16.75 10.79
CA GLU A 87 2.10 16.12 12.10
C GLU A 87 1.56 14.69 12.09
N ARG A 88 0.42 14.50 11.45
CA ARG A 88 -0.31 13.21 11.42
C ARG A 88 -0.99 13.00 10.07
N ALA A 89 -1.21 11.75 9.72
CA ALA A 89 -1.92 11.38 8.50
C ALA A 89 -2.70 10.06 8.66
N THR A 90 -3.71 9.84 7.83
CA THR A 90 -4.21 8.48 7.57
C THR A 90 -3.31 7.82 6.53
N VAL A 91 -2.87 6.60 6.82
CA VAL A 91 -1.97 5.84 5.95
C VAL A 91 -2.72 4.69 5.31
N ILE A 92 -2.66 4.61 3.99
CA ILE A 92 -3.27 3.55 3.17
C ILE A 92 -2.15 2.78 2.49
N GLY A 93 -1.96 1.51 2.85
CA GLY A 93 -0.93 0.65 2.28
C GLY A 93 -1.52 -0.49 1.47
N PHE A 94 -1.04 -0.66 0.24
CA PHE A 94 -1.44 -1.73 -0.67
C PHE A 94 -0.37 -2.81 -0.75
N SER A 95 -0.75 -4.09 -0.58
CA SER A 95 0.14 -5.24 -0.72
C SER A 95 1.39 -5.11 0.17
N MET A 96 2.60 -4.99 -0.38
CA MET A 96 3.82 -4.65 0.35
C MET A 96 3.68 -3.33 1.13
N GLY A 97 3.03 -2.32 0.55
CA GLY A 97 2.72 -1.08 1.24
C GLY A 97 1.89 -1.27 2.51
N GLY A 98 1.08 -2.33 2.60
CA GLY A 98 0.37 -2.72 3.80
C GLY A 98 1.29 -3.23 4.92
N LEU A 99 2.40 -3.90 4.59
CA LEU A 99 3.44 -4.25 5.56
C LEU A 99 4.15 -2.99 6.07
N VAL A 100 4.46 -2.04 5.17
CA VAL A 100 5.06 -0.75 5.54
C VAL A 100 4.11 0.07 6.41
N ALA A 101 2.82 0.13 6.07
CA ALA A 101 1.81 0.84 6.87
C ALA A 101 1.69 0.26 8.29
N ARG A 102 1.73 -1.08 8.45
CA ARG A 102 1.77 -1.73 9.76
C ARG A 102 3.05 -1.39 10.53
N ALA A 103 4.20 -1.42 9.86
CA ALA A 103 5.47 -1.03 10.48
C ALA A 103 5.43 0.44 10.93
N PHE A 104 4.88 1.34 10.11
CA PHE A 104 4.71 2.74 10.47
C PHE A 104 3.81 2.91 11.70
N ALA A 105 2.68 2.20 11.75
CA ALA A 105 1.77 2.24 12.89
C ALA A 105 2.43 1.81 14.21
N LEU A 106 3.36 0.86 14.15
CA LEU A 106 4.07 0.34 15.32
C LEU A 106 5.28 1.18 15.75
N HIS A 107 5.96 1.85 14.81
CA HIS A 107 7.15 2.66 15.11
C HIS A 107 6.84 4.14 15.33
N TYR A 108 5.80 4.65 14.68
CA TYR A 108 5.46 6.09 14.68
C TYR A 108 3.97 6.34 14.96
N PRO A 109 3.38 5.72 16.01
CA PRO A 109 1.94 5.83 16.31
C PRO A 109 1.49 7.27 16.52
N GLN A 110 2.39 8.17 16.99
CA GLN A 110 2.10 9.59 17.17
C GLN A 110 1.82 10.34 15.86
N HIS A 111 2.28 9.81 14.72
CA HIS A 111 2.07 10.39 13.39
C HIS A 111 0.90 9.76 12.64
N LEU A 112 0.21 8.80 13.24
CA LEU A 112 -0.89 8.08 12.61
C LEU A 112 -2.24 8.55 13.15
N GLU A 113 -3.20 8.80 12.25
CA GLU A 113 -4.61 9.12 12.59
C GLU A 113 -5.60 8.04 12.14
N GLY A 114 -5.26 7.25 11.16
CA GLY A 114 -6.04 6.13 10.67
C GLY A 114 -5.17 5.19 9.84
N LEU A 115 -5.53 3.92 9.78
CA LEU A 115 -4.79 2.89 9.08
C LEU A 115 -5.70 2.13 8.12
N VAL A 116 -5.30 2.05 6.85
CA VAL A 116 -5.97 1.19 5.86
C VAL A 116 -4.96 0.23 5.27
N ILE A 117 -5.28 -1.06 5.31
CA ILE A 117 -4.46 -2.13 4.76
C ILE A 117 -5.25 -2.78 3.64
N LEU A 118 -4.78 -2.59 2.40
CA LEU A 118 -5.43 -3.13 1.19
C LEU A 118 -4.63 -4.30 0.64
N ASN A 119 -5.29 -5.44 0.39
CA ASN A 119 -4.69 -6.59 -0.32
C ASN A 119 -3.30 -6.97 0.21
N SER A 120 -3.11 -6.95 1.52
CA SER A 120 -1.82 -7.24 2.14
C SER A 120 -1.83 -8.62 2.82
N VAL A 121 -0.65 -9.17 2.95
CA VAL A 121 -0.44 -10.53 3.43
C VAL A 121 -0.34 -10.60 4.94
N PHE A 122 -0.83 -11.71 5.49
CA PHE A 122 -0.72 -12.03 6.90
C PHE A 122 -0.76 -13.54 7.11
N ASN A 123 0.09 -14.06 7.99
CA ASN A 123 0.07 -15.46 8.43
C ASN A 123 0.01 -16.48 7.28
N ARG A 124 0.93 -16.35 6.30
CA ARG A 124 1.01 -17.29 5.17
C ARG A 124 1.24 -18.71 5.63
N SER A 125 0.62 -19.67 4.95
CA SER A 125 0.98 -21.09 5.09
C SER A 125 2.41 -21.34 4.62
N ALA A 126 2.96 -22.49 4.99
CA ALA A 126 4.29 -22.91 4.52
C ALA A 126 4.37 -22.98 2.99
N GLU A 127 3.31 -23.45 2.32
CA GLU A 127 3.23 -23.53 0.86
C GLU A 127 3.17 -22.13 0.22
N GLN A 128 2.33 -21.23 0.73
CA GLN A 128 2.25 -19.85 0.26
C GLN A 128 3.59 -19.13 0.40
N ARG A 129 4.27 -19.32 1.53
CA ARG A 129 5.60 -18.75 1.78
C ARG A 129 6.64 -19.31 0.83
N ALA A 130 6.70 -20.64 0.62
CA ALA A 130 7.59 -21.27 -0.34
C ALA A 130 7.39 -20.74 -1.76
N GLY A 131 6.13 -20.55 -2.18
CA GLY A 131 5.81 -19.99 -3.49
C GLY A 131 6.27 -18.53 -3.67
N VAL A 132 6.25 -17.70 -2.62
CA VAL A 132 6.78 -16.33 -2.69
C VAL A 132 8.30 -16.34 -2.71
N ILE A 133 8.95 -17.15 -1.88
CA ILE A 133 10.43 -17.32 -1.85
C ILE A 133 10.94 -17.75 -3.21
N GLU A 134 10.28 -18.71 -3.88
CA GLU A 134 10.67 -19.16 -5.22
C GLU A 134 10.58 -18.01 -6.25
N ARG A 135 9.53 -17.21 -6.22
CA ARG A 135 9.43 -16.01 -7.09
C ARG A 135 10.52 -14.98 -6.80
N THR A 136 10.89 -14.80 -5.54
CA THR A 136 12.01 -13.92 -5.15
C THR A 136 13.32 -14.45 -5.72
N ARG A 137 13.57 -15.77 -5.68
CA ARG A 137 14.73 -16.41 -6.28
C ARG A 137 14.78 -16.21 -7.81
N GLN A 138 13.64 -16.40 -8.49
CA GLN A 138 13.53 -16.14 -9.94
C GLN A 138 13.84 -14.69 -10.29
N ALA A 139 13.36 -13.74 -9.49
CA ALA A 139 13.67 -12.32 -9.67
C ALA A 139 15.16 -12.02 -9.44
N ALA A 140 15.80 -12.68 -8.49
CA ALA A 140 17.23 -12.54 -8.25
C ALA A 140 18.09 -13.07 -9.42
N GLU A 141 17.65 -14.16 -10.05
CA GLU A 141 18.38 -14.80 -11.16
C GLU A 141 18.14 -14.14 -12.52
N HIS A 142 16.91 -13.66 -12.77
CA HIS A 142 16.46 -13.27 -14.10
C HIS A 142 16.00 -11.81 -14.19
N GLY A 143 15.99 -11.08 -13.08
CA GLY A 143 15.60 -9.67 -13.04
C GLY A 143 14.14 -9.44 -12.59
N PRO A 144 13.75 -8.15 -12.42
CA PRO A 144 12.44 -7.78 -11.86
C PRO A 144 11.24 -8.24 -12.70
N ASP A 145 11.40 -8.41 -14.00
CA ASP A 145 10.35 -8.81 -14.95
C ASP A 145 10.14 -10.33 -15.03
N ALA A 146 11.00 -11.13 -14.41
CA ALA A 146 10.93 -12.60 -14.46
C ALA A 146 9.54 -13.16 -14.12
N ASN A 147 8.82 -12.51 -13.23
CA ASN A 147 7.49 -12.92 -12.78
C ASN A 147 6.34 -12.04 -13.31
N ALA A 148 6.61 -11.09 -14.22
CA ALA A 148 5.63 -10.06 -14.60
C ALA A 148 4.35 -10.67 -15.18
N GLU A 149 4.46 -11.60 -16.14
CA GLU A 149 3.28 -12.24 -16.77
C GLU A 149 2.43 -13.01 -15.75
N ALA A 150 3.09 -13.80 -14.91
CA ALA A 150 2.43 -14.57 -13.88
C ALA A 150 1.80 -13.65 -12.80
N ALA A 151 2.41 -12.51 -12.50
CA ALA A 151 1.85 -11.50 -11.62
C ALA A 151 0.60 -10.86 -12.23
N LEU A 152 0.66 -10.36 -13.45
CA LEU A 152 -0.47 -9.74 -14.16
C LEU A 152 -1.67 -10.69 -14.27
N SER A 153 -1.42 -11.98 -14.58
CA SER A 153 -2.46 -13.00 -14.63
C SER A 153 -3.16 -13.25 -13.29
N ARG A 154 -2.44 -13.15 -12.16
CA ARG A 154 -3.02 -13.30 -10.81
C ARG A 154 -3.72 -12.03 -10.33
N TRP A 155 -3.20 -10.86 -10.72
CA TRP A 155 -3.61 -9.56 -10.18
C TRP A 155 -4.89 -9.01 -10.81
N PHE A 156 -5.11 -9.29 -12.09
CA PHE A 156 -6.23 -8.76 -12.87
C PHE A 156 -7.18 -9.86 -13.39
N SER A 157 -8.43 -9.53 -13.59
CA SER A 157 -9.35 -10.37 -14.34
C SER A 157 -8.93 -10.46 -15.80
N ARG A 158 -9.36 -11.54 -16.48
CA ARG A 158 -9.12 -11.71 -17.92
C ARG A 158 -9.85 -10.64 -18.72
N GLU A 159 -11.05 -10.30 -18.30
CA GLU A 159 -11.92 -9.29 -18.88
C GLU A 159 -11.23 -7.91 -18.82
N TYR A 160 -10.68 -7.54 -17.68
CA TYR A 160 -9.96 -6.28 -17.53
C TYR A 160 -8.72 -6.23 -18.41
N GLN A 161 -7.92 -7.29 -18.44
CA GLN A 161 -6.72 -7.37 -19.28
C GLN A 161 -7.05 -7.20 -20.77
N ALA A 162 -8.11 -7.86 -21.24
CA ALA A 162 -8.57 -7.76 -22.63
C ALA A 162 -9.11 -6.36 -22.98
N ALA A 163 -9.82 -5.71 -22.04
CA ALA A 163 -10.41 -4.39 -22.25
C ALA A 163 -9.40 -3.24 -22.10
N ASN A 164 -8.29 -3.45 -21.37
CA ASN A 164 -7.33 -2.40 -20.99
C ASN A 164 -5.87 -2.76 -21.35
N PRO A 165 -5.56 -3.18 -22.59
CA PRO A 165 -4.22 -3.66 -22.95
C PRO A 165 -3.13 -2.61 -22.75
N ALA A 166 -3.41 -1.33 -22.94
CA ALA A 166 -2.47 -0.24 -22.72
C ALA A 166 -2.10 -0.07 -21.24
N GLN A 167 -3.08 -0.20 -20.32
CA GLN A 167 -2.84 -0.15 -18.89
C GLN A 167 -2.00 -1.36 -18.40
N ILE A 168 -2.31 -2.54 -18.92
CA ILE A 168 -1.56 -3.76 -18.61
C ILE A 168 -0.11 -3.64 -19.11
N ALA A 169 0.09 -3.11 -20.33
CA ALA A 169 1.43 -2.86 -20.85
C ALA A 169 2.22 -1.84 -20.02
N ALA A 170 1.57 -0.77 -19.56
CA ALA A 170 2.20 0.22 -18.69
C ALA A 170 2.64 -0.38 -17.34
N ILE A 171 1.80 -1.21 -16.71
CA ILE A 171 2.15 -1.89 -15.45
C ILE A 171 3.29 -2.89 -15.68
N ARG A 172 3.26 -3.65 -16.78
CA ARG A 172 4.37 -4.52 -17.17
C ARG A 172 5.68 -3.76 -17.31
N GLN A 173 5.65 -2.62 -18.00
CA GLN A 173 6.81 -1.76 -18.15
C GLN A 173 7.32 -1.25 -16.80
N THR A 174 6.42 -0.88 -15.89
CA THR A 174 6.78 -0.50 -14.52
C THR A 174 7.52 -1.63 -13.80
N LEU A 175 6.99 -2.86 -13.86
CA LEU A 175 7.64 -4.03 -13.26
C LEU A 175 9.04 -4.26 -13.83
N ALA A 176 9.18 -4.21 -15.16
CA ALA A 176 10.45 -4.46 -15.86
C ALA A 176 11.50 -3.35 -15.63
N SER A 177 11.07 -2.13 -15.35
CA SER A 177 11.96 -0.97 -15.19
C SER A 177 12.47 -0.74 -13.76
N ASN A 178 12.07 -1.59 -12.80
CA ASN A 178 12.58 -1.48 -11.44
C ASN A 178 14.10 -1.66 -11.37
N ASP A 179 14.74 -0.92 -10.47
CA ASP A 179 16.13 -1.20 -10.09
C ASP A 179 16.22 -2.62 -9.50
N PRO A 180 17.03 -3.53 -10.06
CA PRO A 180 17.05 -4.93 -9.65
C PRO A 180 17.34 -5.13 -8.16
N GLN A 181 18.29 -4.37 -7.60
CA GLN A 181 18.68 -4.50 -6.20
C GLN A 181 17.60 -3.94 -5.26
N GLY A 182 17.04 -2.77 -5.59
CA GLY A 182 15.96 -2.17 -4.81
C GLY A 182 14.69 -3.02 -4.80
N TYR A 183 14.33 -3.55 -5.98
CA TYR A 183 13.21 -4.47 -6.12
C TYR A 183 13.40 -5.73 -5.29
N LEU A 184 14.60 -6.36 -5.37
CA LEU A 184 14.89 -7.61 -4.66
C LEU A 184 14.83 -7.40 -3.14
N THR A 185 15.45 -6.35 -2.61
CA THR A 185 15.41 -6.02 -1.18
C THR A 185 13.97 -5.92 -0.68
N THR A 186 13.11 -5.22 -1.42
CA THR A 186 11.70 -5.07 -1.05
C THR A 186 10.92 -6.38 -1.19
N TYR A 187 11.24 -7.17 -2.22
CA TYR A 187 10.56 -8.45 -2.44
C TYR A 187 10.93 -9.49 -1.37
N GLU A 188 12.16 -9.50 -0.89
CA GLU A 188 12.60 -10.35 0.23
C GLU A 188 11.85 -10.01 1.52
N LEU A 189 11.65 -8.71 1.82
CA LEU A 189 10.83 -8.28 2.94
C LEU A 189 9.38 -8.73 2.77
N PHE A 190 8.81 -8.56 1.58
CA PHE A 190 7.46 -9.05 1.30
C PHE A 190 7.33 -10.56 1.47
N ALA A 191 8.36 -11.33 1.09
CA ALA A 191 8.36 -12.79 1.20
C ALA A 191 8.45 -13.28 2.64
N THR A 192 9.11 -12.53 3.53
CA THR A 192 9.53 -13.03 4.86
C THR A 192 8.85 -12.33 6.04
N GLN A 193 8.25 -11.14 5.84
CA GLN A 193 7.81 -10.27 6.94
C GLN A 193 6.28 -10.19 7.12
N ASP A 194 5.54 -11.18 6.63
CA ASP A 194 4.08 -11.23 6.79
C ASP A 194 3.62 -11.27 8.26
N MET A 195 4.47 -11.78 9.18
CA MET A 195 4.23 -11.82 10.63
C MET A 195 5.04 -10.76 11.41
N TYR A 196 5.49 -9.69 10.73
CA TYR A 196 6.27 -8.62 11.36
C TYR A 196 5.59 -8.08 12.62
N ARG A 197 6.28 -8.19 13.78
CA ARG A 197 5.85 -7.71 15.10
C ARG A 197 4.38 -8.05 15.41
N VAL A 198 3.95 -9.26 15.08
CA VAL A 198 2.55 -9.71 15.23
C VAL A 198 2.01 -9.53 16.65
N ASP A 199 2.86 -9.70 17.66
CA ASP A 199 2.48 -9.59 19.08
C ASP A 199 2.23 -8.14 19.51
N ASP A 200 2.74 -7.16 18.75
CA ASP A 200 2.58 -5.74 19.03
C ASP A 200 1.35 -5.12 18.32
N LEU A 201 0.69 -5.83 17.41
CA LEU A 201 -0.44 -5.29 16.63
C LEU A 201 -1.60 -4.83 17.53
N GLY A 202 -1.74 -5.43 18.72
CA GLY A 202 -2.71 -5.01 19.73
C GLY A 202 -2.51 -3.60 20.29
N SER A 203 -1.34 -2.98 20.04
CA SER A 203 -1.06 -1.59 20.44
C SER A 203 -1.59 -0.53 19.46
N ILE A 204 -2.02 -0.94 18.26
CA ILE A 204 -2.59 -0.03 17.26
C ILE A 204 -3.97 0.42 17.75
N SER A 205 -4.13 1.70 18.05
CA SER A 205 -5.33 2.28 18.68
C SER A 205 -6.11 3.24 17.77
N VAL A 206 -5.64 3.48 16.55
CA VAL A 206 -6.34 4.34 15.58
C VAL A 206 -7.41 3.55 14.83
N PRO A 207 -8.45 4.22 14.30
CA PRO A 207 -9.39 3.58 13.40
C PRO A 207 -8.65 2.81 12.29
N THR A 208 -8.98 1.54 12.13
CA THR A 208 -8.27 0.65 11.19
C THR A 208 -9.26 -0.09 10.27
N LEU A 209 -8.95 -0.12 8.98
CA LEU A 209 -9.65 -0.92 7.97
C LEU A 209 -8.68 -1.91 7.33
N VAL A 210 -9.07 -3.18 7.29
CA VAL A 210 -8.37 -4.22 6.50
C VAL A 210 -9.29 -4.64 5.38
N ALA A 211 -8.90 -4.38 4.13
CA ALA A 211 -9.73 -4.70 2.97
C ALA A 211 -8.97 -5.53 1.94
N THR A 212 -9.69 -6.44 1.29
CA THR A 212 -9.14 -7.27 0.20
C THR A 212 -10.23 -7.64 -0.79
N GLY A 213 -9.82 -8.11 -1.97
CA GLY A 213 -10.73 -8.70 -2.93
C GLY A 213 -11.07 -10.15 -2.59
N GLU A 214 -12.30 -10.55 -2.83
CA GLU A 214 -12.79 -11.92 -2.62
C GLU A 214 -11.93 -12.94 -3.38
N LEU A 215 -11.53 -12.58 -4.61
CA LEU A 215 -10.77 -13.42 -5.53
C LEU A 215 -9.26 -13.15 -5.52
N ASP A 216 -8.73 -12.47 -4.48
CA ASP A 216 -7.28 -12.26 -4.34
C ASP A 216 -6.60 -13.56 -3.87
N PRO A 217 -5.80 -14.24 -4.71
CA PRO A 217 -5.18 -15.51 -4.31
C PRO A 217 -3.94 -15.33 -3.42
N GLY A 218 -3.41 -14.12 -3.33
CA GLY A 218 -2.17 -13.82 -2.61
C GLY A 218 -2.39 -13.15 -1.26
N SER A 219 -3.47 -12.38 -1.13
CA SER A 219 -3.87 -11.67 0.09
C SER A 219 -5.34 -11.98 0.35
N THR A 220 -5.60 -13.18 0.82
CA THR A 220 -6.94 -13.78 0.87
C THR A 220 -7.86 -13.09 1.88
N PRO A 221 -9.20 -13.22 1.74
CA PRO A 221 -10.16 -12.77 2.76
C PRO A 221 -9.85 -13.31 4.16
N GLU A 222 -9.38 -14.55 4.25
CA GLU A 222 -8.99 -15.15 5.53
C GLU A 222 -7.80 -14.42 6.18
N MET A 223 -6.78 -14.09 5.41
CA MET A 223 -5.65 -13.29 5.89
C MET A 223 -6.09 -11.92 6.40
N ALA A 224 -7.04 -11.28 5.70
CA ALA A 224 -7.59 -9.99 6.11
C ALA A 224 -8.33 -10.08 7.45
N ARG A 225 -9.16 -11.13 7.65
CA ARG A 225 -9.87 -11.37 8.93
C ARG A 225 -8.88 -11.64 10.06
N GLN A 226 -7.94 -12.55 9.86
CA GLN A 226 -6.90 -12.87 10.87
C GLN A 226 -6.06 -11.65 11.26
N LEU A 227 -5.72 -10.78 10.32
CA LEU A 227 -5.01 -9.55 10.62
C LEU A 227 -5.88 -8.59 11.45
N ALA A 228 -7.15 -8.41 11.06
CA ALA A 228 -8.07 -7.52 11.77
C ALA A 228 -8.32 -8.00 13.20
N GLU A 229 -8.39 -9.30 13.46
CA GLU A 229 -8.52 -9.87 14.81
C GLU A 229 -7.37 -9.49 15.75
N ARG A 230 -6.20 -9.14 15.21
CA ARG A 230 -5.03 -8.70 15.99
C ARG A 230 -5.02 -7.21 16.32
N ILE A 231 -5.88 -6.41 15.67
CA ILE A 231 -5.92 -4.95 15.82
C ILE A 231 -7.24 -4.57 16.47
N PRO A 232 -7.24 -4.00 17.69
CA PRO A 232 -8.49 -3.67 18.40
C PRO A 232 -9.38 -2.73 17.58
N GLY A 233 -10.63 -3.12 17.40
CA GLY A 233 -11.62 -2.31 16.69
C GLY A 233 -11.43 -2.20 15.16
N ALA A 234 -10.52 -3.01 14.59
CA ALA A 234 -10.34 -3.02 13.14
C ALA A 234 -11.60 -3.54 12.41
N GLN A 235 -11.95 -2.86 11.33
CA GLN A 235 -13.01 -3.24 10.41
C GLN A 235 -12.45 -4.13 9.30
N VAL A 236 -13.27 -5.03 8.76
CA VAL A 236 -12.92 -5.87 7.60
C VAL A 236 -13.86 -5.56 6.46
N ALA A 237 -13.32 -5.35 5.25
CA ALA A 237 -14.09 -5.27 4.02
C ALA A 237 -13.56 -6.29 3.00
N VAL A 238 -14.42 -7.19 2.56
CA VAL A 238 -14.13 -8.10 1.45
C VAL A 238 -14.96 -7.62 0.25
N LEU A 239 -14.28 -7.25 -0.83
CA LEU A 239 -14.93 -6.72 -2.02
C LEU A 239 -15.22 -7.86 -2.99
N ASP A 240 -16.50 -8.08 -3.26
CA ASP A 240 -16.99 -9.18 -4.10
C ASP A 240 -16.39 -9.10 -5.51
N GLU A 241 -16.05 -10.25 -6.06
CA GLU A 241 -15.48 -10.45 -7.40
C GLU A 241 -14.15 -9.71 -7.67
N GLN A 242 -13.57 -9.03 -6.67
CA GLN A 242 -12.32 -8.27 -6.85
C GLN A 242 -11.09 -9.16 -6.69
N ARG A 243 -10.08 -8.86 -7.52
CA ARG A 243 -8.74 -9.47 -7.47
C ARG A 243 -7.73 -8.55 -6.77
N HIS A 244 -6.45 -8.90 -6.88
CA HIS A 244 -5.37 -8.18 -6.19
C HIS A 244 -5.31 -6.70 -6.56
N MET A 245 -5.35 -6.36 -7.85
CA MET A 245 -5.22 -4.97 -8.32
C MET A 245 -6.55 -4.20 -8.32
N MET A 246 -7.44 -4.48 -7.37
CA MET A 246 -8.73 -3.79 -7.25
C MET A 246 -8.62 -2.25 -7.22
N PRO A 247 -7.56 -1.60 -6.67
CA PRO A 247 -7.43 -0.15 -6.75
C PRO A 247 -7.31 0.37 -8.19
N VAL A 248 -6.77 -0.43 -9.10
CA VAL A 248 -6.61 -0.10 -10.53
C VAL A 248 -7.78 -0.61 -11.36
N GLU A 249 -8.23 -1.84 -11.10
CA GLU A 249 -9.28 -2.52 -11.85
C GLU A 249 -10.67 -1.93 -11.55
N SER A 250 -10.96 -1.61 -10.29
CA SER A 250 -12.26 -1.11 -9.82
C SER A 250 -12.12 0.14 -8.94
N PRO A 251 -11.50 1.24 -9.46
CA PRO A 251 -11.15 2.39 -8.62
C PRO A 251 -12.37 3.06 -7.97
N ARG A 252 -13.54 3.05 -8.62
CA ARG A 252 -14.76 3.64 -8.05
C ARG A 252 -15.25 2.87 -6.81
N LEU A 253 -15.25 1.55 -6.88
CA LEU A 253 -15.65 0.68 -5.77
C LEU A 253 -14.70 0.86 -4.56
N VAL A 254 -13.39 0.81 -4.83
CA VAL A 254 -12.38 1.01 -3.79
C VAL A 254 -12.47 2.42 -3.19
N ASN A 255 -12.66 3.45 -4.00
CA ASN A 255 -12.82 4.82 -3.52
C ASN A 255 -14.05 4.97 -2.61
N GLN A 256 -15.17 4.31 -2.92
CA GLN A 256 -16.34 4.35 -2.04
C GLN A 256 -16.02 3.79 -0.66
N VAL A 257 -15.40 2.61 -0.59
CA VAL A 257 -14.99 1.99 0.68
C VAL A 257 -14.00 2.88 1.45
N LEU A 258 -13.04 3.48 0.74
CA LEU A 258 -12.07 4.40 1.36
C LEU A 258 -12.74 5.67 1.88
N LEU A 259 -13.64 6.30 1.11
CA LEU A 259 -14.35 7.52 1.51
C LEU A 259 -15.21 7.27 2.74
N ASP A 260 -15.97 6.18 2.77
CA ASP A 260 -16.82 5.82 3.90
C ASP A 260 -15.98 5.65 5.19
N PHE A 261 -14.86 4.95 5.09
CA PHE A 261 -13.95 4.77 6.22
C PHE A 261 -13.30 6.09 6.66
N LEU A 262 -12.75 6.87 5.72
CA LEU A 262 -12.04 8.12 6.02
C LEU A 262 -12.97 9.15 6.68
N GLN A 263 -14.21 9.29 6.21
CA GLN A 263 -15.21 10.19 6.80
C GLN A 263 -15.62 9.73 8.20
N HIS A 264 -15.80 8.42 8.39
CA HIS A 264 -16.08 7.87 9.72
C HIS A 264 -14.93 8.10 10.69
N ALA A 265 -13.67 7.83 10.27
CA ALA A 265 -12.49 8.06 11.09
C ALA A 265 -12.35 9.54 11.50
N GLN A 266 -12.58 10.48 10.58
CA GLN A 266 -12.59 11.91 10.90
C GLN A 266 -13.67 12.29 11.91
N THR A 267 -14.85 11.72 11.79
CA THR A 267 -15.96 11.96 12.74
C THR A 267 -15.57 11.54 14.15
N LEU A 268 -14.99 10.34 14.31
CA LEU A 268 -14.50 9.84 15.61
C LEU A 268 -13.42 10.75 16.21
N GLN A 269 -12.50 11.24 15.38
CA GLN A 269 -11.43 12.15 15.83
C GLN A 269 -11.97 13.50 16.27
N ASN A 270 -12.91 14.07 15.53
CA ASN A 270 -13.56 15.35 15.89
C ASN A 270 -14.31 15.23 17.21
N GLN A 271 -15.01 14.12 17.44
CA GLN A 271 -15.69 13.84 18.71
C GLN A 271 -14.68 13.72 19.85
N ALA A 272 -13.56 13.02 19.66
CA ALA A 272 -12.50 12.88 20.66
C ALA A 272 -11.80 14.21 21.01
N LYS A 273 -11.74 15.15 20.05
CA LYS A 273 -11.20 16.51 20.23
C LYS A 273 -12.23 17.51 20.78
N GLY A 274 -13.48 17.09 21.02
CA GLY A 274 -14.58 17.96 21.50
C GLY A 274 -15.07 18.98 20.44
N ILE A 275 -14.73 18.76 19.17
CA ILE A 275 -15.20 19.56 18.05
C ILE A 275 -16.55 18.97 17.62
N VAL A 276 -17.64 19.56 18.13
CA VAL A 276 -19.00 19.21 17.70
C VAL A 276 -19.23 19.82 16.32
N ALA A 277 -19.72 19.00 15.38
CA ALA A 277 -20.08 19.44 14.02
C ALA A 277 -21.35 20.33 14.04
#